data_5f3e9bd59fc0bf26107f4a993efa5d0a
#
_entry.id   5f3e9bd59fc0bf26107f4a993efa5d0a
#
_cell.length_a   1.000
_cell.length_b   1.000
_cell.length_c   1.000
_cell.angle_alpha   90.00
_cell.angle_beta   90.00
_cell.angle_gamma   90.00
#
_symmetry.space_group_name_H-M   'P 1'
#
loop_
_entity.id
_entity.type
_entity.pdbx_description
1 polymer ?
#
loop_
_entity_poly.entity_id
_entity_poly.type
_entity_poly.pdbx_seq_one_letter_code
_entity_poly.pdbx_strand_id
1 'polypeptide(L)'
;DLADSDAVIISIGGNDILGLFIDFLMNDLGITSKSTLSDLMDKTKDIIGIAMDMKDMSDDMDKALKNFTSTLDDIINTVEAKSNGEIIVQTLYDPLDNFTAAAVFQSMSKDKISKLNNIIKEHSTDEDENERYIVADVFSEFSGHGKELTNINDFDIHPNKKGHALIASCIDKALRTKTYTYEEVVPDSSENDEKGKNAILMTATATGGLIVIIAATMLIRHKKKG
;
A
#
# COMPACT_ATOMS: atom_id res chain seq x y z
N ASP A 1 13.91 11.63 -5.72
CA ASP A 1 13.24 12.92 -5.50
C ASP A 1 11.78 12.77 -5.94
N LEU A 2 10.80 13.18 -5.10
CA LEU A 2 9.38 13.02 -5.42
C LEU A 2 8.98 13.76 -6.71
N ALA A 3 9.63 14.89 -6.97
CA ALA A 3 9.33 15.73 -8.15
C ALA A 3 9.62 15.03 -9.50
N ASP A 4 10.53 14.05 -9.49
CA ASP A 4 10.96 13.33 -10.69
C ASP A 4 10.37 11.93 -10.77
N SER A 5 9.42 11.60 -9.89
CA SER A 5 8.81 10.26 -9.82
C SER A 5 7.62 10.17 -10.77
N ASP A 6 7.57 9.11 -11.59
CA ASP A 6 6.41 8.79 -12.43
C ASP A 6 5.26 8.19 -11.60
N ALA A 7 5.59 7.56 -10.47
CA ALA A 7 4.63 7.02 -9.52
C ALA A 7 5.18 7.04 -8.09
N VAL A 8 4.31 7.28 -7.11
CA VAL A 8 4.59 7.21 -5.67
C VAL A 8 3.71 6.14 -5.05
N ILE A 9 4.34 5.08 -4.53
CA ILE A 9 3.64 3.97 -3.90
C ILE A 9 3.69 4.14 -2.40
N ILE A 10 2.53 4.15 -1.75
CA ILE A 10 2.38 4.39 -0.31
C ILE A 10 1.83 3.14 0.37
N SER A 11 2.53 2.68 1.40
CA SER A 11 2.14 1.60 2.30
C SER A 11 2.24 2.08 3.74
N ILE A 12 1.13 2.39 4.36
CA ILE A 12 1.04 2.98 5.71
C ILE A 12 -0.10 2.37 6.53
N GLY A 13 -0.12 2.66 7.84
CA GLY A 13 -1.18 2.21 8.75
C GLY A 13 -0.88 0.87 9.44
N GLY A 14 0.09 0.11 8.95
CA GLY A 14 0.46 -1.18 9.55
C GLY A 14 0.89 -1.04 11.01
N ASN A 15 1.77 -0.10 11.31
CA ASN A 15 2.25 0.12 12.68
C ASN A 15 1.16 0.69 13.61
N ASP A 16 0.22 1.45 13.06
CA ASP A 16 -0.88 2.04 13.85
C ASP A 16 -1.81 0.97 14.43
N ILE A 17 -2.00 -0.14 13.72
CA ILE A 17 -2.90 -1.23 14.11
C ILE A 17 -2.13 -2.47 14.55
N LEU A 18 -1.26 -3.00 13.68
CA LEU A 18 -0.53 -4.24 13.96
C LEU A 18 0.59 -4.04 14.99
N GLY A 19 1.15 -2.82 15.08
CA GLY A 19 2.11 -2.47 16.12
C GLY A 19 1.52 -2.64 17.52
N LEU A 20 0.30 -2.13 17.76
CA LEU A 20 -0.41 -2.29 19.03
C LEU A 20 -0.68 -3.77 19.35
N PHE A 21 -0.99 -4.57 18.35
CA PHE A 21 -1.15 -6.02 18.52
C PHE A 21 0.17 -6.70 18.91
N ILE A 22 1.26 -6.36 18.28
CA ILE A 22 2.59 -6.90 18.62
C ILE A 22 3.00 -6.47 20.03
N ASP A 23 2.78 -5.22 20.40
CA ASP A 23 3.05 -4.71 21.74
C ASP A 23 2.25 -5.47 22.80
N PHE A 24 0.98 -5.74 22.54
CA PHE A 24 0.15 -6.57 23.40
C PHE A 24 0.71 -8.00 23.55
N LEU A 25 1.10 -8.65 22.45
CA LEU A 25 1.69 -9.98 22.51
C LEU A 25 2.97 -10.00 23.35
N MET A 26 3.83 -8.99 23.19
CA MET A 26 5.12 -8.94 23.88
C MET A 26 5.01 -8.52 25.34
N ASN A 27 4.24 -7.48 25.63
CA ASN A 27 4.21 -6.84 26.94
C ASN A 27 3.19 -7.50 27.87
N ASP A 28 2.00 -7.82 27.37
CA ASP A 28 0.89 -8.33 28.20
C ASP A 28 0.89 -9.87 28.23
N LEU A 29 1.12 -10.52 27.08
CA LEU A 29 1.18 -11.98 27.04
C LEU A 29 2.60 -12.55 27.23
N GLY A 30 3.64 -11.71 27.20
CA GLY A 30 5.03 -12.13 27.37
C GLY A 30 5.52 -13.04 26.23
N ILE A 31 4.97 -12.88 25.02
CA ILE A 31 5.45 -13.58 23.82
C ILE A 31 6.75 -12.93 23.35
N THR A 32 7.73 -13.74 23.03
CA THR A 32 9.05 -13.28 22.58
C THR A 32 9.45 -14.01 21.28
N SER A 33 10.55 -13.59 20.66
CA SER A 33 11.10 -14.27 19.47
C SER A 33 11.53 -15.74 19.73
N LYS A 34 11.54 -16.19 21.00
CA LYS A 34 11.81 -17.59 21.39
C LYS A 34 10.55 -18.37 21.71
N SER A 35 9.39 -17.71 21.77
CA SER A 35 8.12 -18.35 22.06
C SER A 35 7.69 -19.21 20.87
N THR A 36 6.91 -20.24 21.20
CA THR A 36 6.33 -21.16 20.21
C THR A 36 4.84 -20.87 20.01
N LEU A 37 4.25 -21.42 18.97
CA LEU A 37 2.79 -21.39 18.79
C LEU A 37 2.04 -22.03 19.96
N SER A 38 2.62 -23.06 20.59
CA SER A 38 2.05 -23.68 21.79
C SER A 38 2.00 -22.69 22.95
N ASP A 39 3.05 -21.88 23.13
CA ASP A 39 3.09 -20.86 24.20
C ASP A 39 2.00 -19.82 23.99
N LEU A 40 1.78 -19.35 22.76
CA LEU A 40 0.68 -18.44 22.43
C LEU A 40 -0.67 -19.08 22.72
N MET A 41 -0.90 -20.30 22.26
CA MET A 41 -2.15 -21.02 22.53
C MET A 41 -2.40 -21.23 24.02
N ASP A 42 -1.36 -21.50 24.81
CA ASP A 42 -1.47 -21.65 26.25
C ASP A 42 -1.82 -20.34 26.94
N LYS A 43 -1.20 -19.24 26.54
CA LYS A 43 -1.50 -17.88 27.04
C LYS A 43 -2.92 -17.43 26.71
N THR A 44 -3.45 -17.82 25.56
CA THR A 44 -4.79 -17.42 25.11
C THR A 44 -5.91 -18.34 25.62
N LYS A 45 -5.62 -19.40 26.39
CA LYS A 45 -6.65 -20.26 27.01
C LYS A 45 -7.50 -19.52 28.03
N ASP A 46 -6.92 -18.60 28.80
CA ASP A 46 -7.65 -17.77 29.75
C ASP A 46 -8.16 -16.49 29.09
N ILE A 47 -9.15 -16.65 28.21
CA ILE A 47 -9.79 -15.51 27.51
C ILE A 47 -10.38 -14.50 28.49
N ILE A 48 -10.86 -14.96 29.66
CA ILE A 48 -11.46 -14.07 30.67
C ILE A 48 -10.37 -13.19 31.30
N GLY A 49 -9.20 -13.77 31.61
CA GLY A 49 -8.06 -13.05 32.18
C GLY A 49 -7.52 -11.95 31.25
N ILE A 50 -7.52 -12.20 29.94
CA ILE A 50 -6.99 -11.23 28.97
C ILE A 50 -8.06 -10.32 28.35
N ALA A 51 -9.35 -10.48 28.71
CA ALA A 51 -10.44 -9.75 28.06
C ALA A 51 -10.38 -8.23 28.27
N MET A 52 -9.90 -7.78 29.46
CA MET A 52 -9.72 -6.34 29.71
C MET A 52 -8.58 -5.77 28.88
N ASP A 53 -7.44 -6.46 28.84
CA ASP A 53 -6.26 -6.02 28.08
C ASP A 53 -6.56 -5.99 26.58
N MET A 54 -7.30 -7.00 26.08
CA MET A 54 -7.81 -7.00 24.71
C MET A 54 -8.74 -5.83 24.41
N LYS A 55 -9.59 -5.46 25.38
CA LYS A 55 -10.47 -4.31 25.25
C LYS A 55 -9.66 -3.02 25.17
N ASP A 56 -8.70 -2.83 26.07
CA ASP A 56 -7.86 -1.64 26.09
C ASP A 56 -7.05 -1.52 24.78
N MET A 57 -6.46 -2.61 24.30
CA MET A 57 -5.81 -2.65 22.97
C MET A 57 -6.79 -2.27 21.84
N SER A 58 -8.01 -2.80 21.87
CA SER A 58 -9.03 -2.46 20.86
C SER A 58 -9.40 -0.98 20.90
N ASP A 59 -9.52 -0.39 22.09
CA ASP A 59 -9.84 1.03 22.28
C ASP A 59 -8.68 1.92 21.77
N ASP A 60 -7.43 1.49 21.97
CA ASP A 60 -6.26 2.20 21.45
C ASP A 60 -6.15 2.09 19.90
N MET A 61 -6.49 0.94 19.33
CA MET A 61 -6.63 0.82 17.87
C MET A 61 -7.71 1.75 17.32
N ASP A 62 -8.84 1.93 17.99
CA ASP A 62 -9.89 2.87 17.57
C ASP A 62 -9.43 4.34 17.64
N LYS A 63 -8.58 4.69 18.60
CA LYS A 63 -7.93 6.03 18.64
C LYS A 63 -6.93 6.19 17.50
N ALA A 64 -6.13 5.14 17.23
CA ALA A 64 -5.18 5.15 16.12
C ALA A 64 -5.89 5.33 14.76
N LEU A 65 -7.02 4.64 14.54
CA LEU A 65 -7.84 4.80 13.33
C LEU A 65 -8.33 6.23 13.12
N LYS A 66 -8.76 6.91 14.20
CA LYS A 66 -9.18 8.33 14.11
C LYS A 66 -8.03 9.25 13.72
N ASN A 67 -6.84 9.01 14.25
CA ASN A 67 -5.65 9.79 13.92
C ASN A 67 -5.16 9.48 12.50
N PHE A 68 -5.30 8.21 12.07
CA PHE A 68 -4.85 7.76 10.75
C PHE A 68 -5.53 8.55 9.62
N THR A 69 -6.81 8.89 9.74
CA THR A 69 -7.55 9.66 8.75
C THR A 69 -6.84 10.99 8.42
N SER A 70 -6.56 11.80 9.44
CA SER A 70 -5.88 13.09 9.24
C SER A 70 -4.43 12.92 8.76
N THR A 71 -3.74 11.89 9.25
CA THR A 71 -2.36 11.58 8.84
C THR A 71 -2.30 11.16 7.37
N LEU A 72 -3.26 10.34 6.91
CA LEU A 72 -3.36 9.95 5.50
C LEU A 72 -3.53 11.18 4.61
N ASP A 73 -4.48 12.06 4.95
CA ASP A 73 -4.72 13.29 4.19
C ASP A 73 -3.49 14.19 4.13
N ASP A 74 -2.79 14.39 5.24
CA ASP A 74 -1.57 15.20 5.30
C ASP A 74 -0.44 14.62 4.41
N ILE A 75 -0.30 13.28 4.40
CA ILE A 75 0.66 12.59 3.55
C ILE A 75 0.30 12.76 2.08
N ILE A 76 -0.97 12.52 1.70
CA ILE A 76 -1.42 12.64 0.31
C ILE A 76 -1.26 14.08 -0.17
N ASN A 77 -1.74 15.08 0.59
CA ASN A 77 -1.56 16.50 0.26
C ASN A 77 -0.07 16.87 0.07
N THR A 78 0.81 16.28 0.89
CA THR A 78 2.26 16.52 0.79
C THR A 78 2.84 15.92 -0.49
N VAL A 79 2.37 14.75 -0.90
CA VAL A 79 2.84 14.09 -2.13
C VAL A 79 2.29 14.81 -3.35
N GLU A 80 0.99 15.14 -3.38
CA GLU A 80 0.36 15.93 -4.44
C GLU A 80 1.07 17.27 -4.68
N ALA A 81 1.50 17.94 -3.61
CA ALA A 81 2.24 19.21 -3.72
C ALA A 81 3.67 19.06 -4.25
N LYS A 82 4.26 17.85 -4.27
CA LYS A 82 5.67 17.61 -4.59
C LYS A 82 5.91 16.67 -5.76
N SER A 83 4.92 15.97 -6.23
CA SER A 83 5.02 15.02 -7.33
C SER A 83 3.88 15.24 -8.32
N ASN A 84 4.20 15.11 -9.61
CA ASN A 84 3.21 15.04 -10.68
C ASN A 84 2.93 13.58 -11.11
N GLY A 85 3.58 12.61 -10.44
CA GLY A 85 3.41 11.19 -10.70
C GLY A 85 2.12 10.63 -10.10
N GLU A 86 1.71 9.47 -10.58
CA GLU A 86 0.55 8.76 -10.03
C GLU A 86 0.78 8.36 -8.57
N ILE A 87 -0.21 8.57 -7.72
CA ILE A 87 -0.15 8.13 -6.32
C ILE A 87 -0.92 6.82 -6.20
N ILE A 88 -0.28 5.80 -5.66
CA ILE A 88 -0.89 4.50 -5.38
C ILE A 88 -0.83 4.25 -3.88
N VAL A 89 -1.98 4.02 -3.25
CA VAL A 89 -2.05 3.64 -1.84
C VAL A 89 -2.50 2.19 -1.75
N GLN A 90 -1.71 1.35 -1.13
CA GLN A 90 -2.10 -0.05 -0.92
C GLN A 90 -2.95 -0.21 0.35
N THR A 91 -3.96 -1.08 0.29
CA THR A 91 -4.68 -1.53 1.48
C THR A 91 -3.82 -2.47 2.32
N LEU A 92 -4.02 -2.47 3.64
CA LEU A 92 -3.29 -3.32 4.58
C LEU A 92 -3.86 -4.74 4.57
N TYR A 93 -3.01 -5.74 4.43
CA TYR A 93 -3.39 -7.17 4.56
C TYR A 93 -3.56 -7.56 6.05
N ASP A 94 -4.31 -8.65 6.31
CA ASP A 94 -4.44 -9.24 7.65
C ASP A 94 -3.51 -10.44 7.80
N PRO A 95 -2.41 -10.32 8.57
CA PRO A 95 -1.48 -11.43 8.79
C PRO A 95 -2.07 -12.55 9.66
N LEU A 96 -3.13 -12.26 10.44
CA LEU A 96 -3.80 -13.25 11.30
C LEU A 96 -4.88 -14.05 10.57
N ASP A 97 -5.18 -13.69 9.33
CA ASP A 97 -6.17 -14.43 8.55
C ASP A 97 -5.71 -15.88 8.33
N ASN A 98 -6.58 -16.83 8.68
CA ASN A 98 -6.28 -18.28 8.72
C ASN A 98 -5.15 -18.70 9.70
N PHE A 99 -4.75 -17.84 10.65
CA PHE A 99 -3.79 -18.20 11.67
C PHE A 99 -4.48 -18.72 12.94
N THR A 100 -4.82 -20.00 12.97
CA THR A 100 -5.65 -20.62 14.03
C THR A 100 -5.05 -20.54 15.43
N ALA A 101 -3.73 -20.44 15.56
CA ALA A 101 -3.07 -20.24 16.86
C ALA A 101 -3.43 -18.91 17.52
N ALA A 102 -3.87 -17.93 16.76
CA ALA A 102 -4.32 -16.63 17.24
C ALA A 102 -5.83 -16.40 16.97
N ALA A 103 -6.64 -17.46 16.94
CA ALA A 103 -8.06 -17.39 16.59
C ALA A 103 -8.86 -16.38 17.45
N VAL A 104 -8.50 -16.19 18.70
CA VAL A 104 -9.12 -15.22 19.62
C VAL A 104 -8.96 -13.77 19.13
N PHE A 105 -7.90 -13.46 18.39
CA PHE A 105 -7.62 -12.12 17.87
C PHE A 105 -8.09 -11.88 16.44
N GLN A 106 -8.43 -12.94 15.70
CA GLN A 106 -8.77 -12.83 14.26
C GLN A 106 -9.95 -11.89 13.99
N SER A 107 -11.01 -11.97 14.82
CA SER A 107 -12.18 -11.12 14.63
C SER A 107 -11.84 -9.64 14.81
N MET A 108 -11.03 -9.31 15.83
CA MET A 108 -10.61 -7.95 16.12
C MET A 108 -9.64 -7.43 15.05
N SER A 109 -8.64 -8.22 14.67
CA SER A 109 -7.70 -7.87 13.62
C SER A 109 -8.44 -7.55 12.31
N LYS A 110 -9.33 -8.44 11.90
CA LYS A 110 -10.14 -8.25 10.70
C LYS A 110 -11.00 -6.98 10.76
N ASP A 111 -11.65 -6.71 11.90
CA ASP A 111 -12.47 -5.50 12.11
C ASP A 111 -11.63 -4.22 11.95
N LYS A 112 -10.50 -4.14 12.67
CA LYS A 112 -9.66 -2.94 12.69
C LYS A 112 -8.96 -2.70 11.34
N ILE A 113 -8.43 -3.76 10.73
CA ILE A 113 -7.81 -3.67 9.40
C ILE A 113 -8.85 -3.30 8.33
N SER A 114 -10.06 -3.85 8.40
CA SER A 114 -11.14 -3.48 7.48
C SER A 114 -11.53 -2.00 7.62
N LYS A 115 -11.60 -1.47 8.86
CA LYS A 115 -11.87 -0.05 9.10
C LYS A 115 -10.78 0.85 8.52
N LEU A 116 -9.50 0.50 8.75
CA LEU A 116 -8.38 1.22 8.16
C LEU A 116 -8.44 1.23 6.63
N ASN A 117 -8.70 0.07 6.04
CA ASN A 117 -8.81 -0.06 4.58
C ASN A 117 -10.01 0.67 4.00
N ASN A 118 -11.12 0.80 4.76
CA ASN A 118 -12.24 1.63 4.35
C ASN A 118 -11.85 3.12 4.33
N ILE A 119 -11.11 3.60 5.35
CA ILE A 119 -10.57 4.97 5.33
C ILE A 119 -9.70 5.19 4.08
N ILE A 120 -8.79 4.25 3.76
CA ILE A 120 -7.97 4.34 2.54
C ILE A 120 -8.86 4.42 1.28
N LYS A 121 -9.91 3.62 1.21
CA LYS A 121 -10.81 3.61 0.03
C LYS A 121 -11.69 4.86 -0.05
N GLU A 122 -12.21 5.34 1.07
CA GLU A 122 -13.09 6.51 1.14
C GLU A 122 -12.35 7.82 0.82
N HIS A 123 -11.07 7.93 1.20
CA HIS A 123 -10.24 9.10 0.94
C HIS A 123 -9.53 9.08 -0.42
N SER A 124 -9.80 8.08 -1.26
CA SER A 124 -9.21 8.00 -2.61
C SER A 124 -9.78 9.02 -3.58
N THR A 125 -10.88 9.67 -3.22
CA THR A 125 -11.47 10.80 -3.93
C THR A 125 -11.62 12.01 -2.99
N ASP A 126 -11.65 13.21 -3.57
CA ASP A 126 -11.95 14.44 -2.84
C ASP A 126 -13.49 14.66 -2.71
N GLU A 127 -13.89 15.79 -2.12
CA GLU A 127 -15.30 16.17 -1.94
C GLU A 127 -16.05 16.38 -3.27
N ASP A 128 -15.33 16.66 -4.35
CA ASP A 128 -15.84 16.85 -5.71
C ASP A 128 -15.78 15.55 -6.55
N GLU A 129 -15.51 14.38 -5.91
CA GLU A 129 -15.36 13.06 -6.53
C GLU A 129 -14.17 12.95 -7.50
N ASN A 130 -13.18 13.87 -7.44
CA ASN A 130 -11.96 13.72 -8.21
C ASN A 130 -11.04 12.70 -7.52
N GLU A 131 -10.41 11.84 -8.33
CA GLU A 131 -9.47 10.85 -7.82
C GLU A 131 -8.18 11.51 -7.33
N ARG A 132 -7.83 11.25 -6.07
CA ARG A 132 -6.58 11.68 -5.43
C ARG A 132 -5.47 10.64 -5.56
N TYR A 133 -5.85 9.38 -5.49
CA TYR A 133 -4.92 8.26 -5.65
C TYR A 133 -5.64 6.98 -6.07
N ILE A 134 -4.88 6.08 -6.64
CA ILE A 134 -5.34 4.75 -7.03
C ILE A 134 -5.19 3.80 -5.84
N VAL A 135 -6.21 3.01 -5.55
CA VAL A 135 -6.13 1.99 -4.49
C VAL A 135 -5.63 0.66 -5.04
N ALA A 136 -4.50 0.17 -4.52
CA ALA A 136 -4.05 -1.19 -4.75
C ALA A 136 -4.65 -2.12 -3.67
N ASP A 137 -5.67 -2.91 -4.01
CA ASP A 137 -6.42 -3.74 -3.05
C ASP A 137 -5.68 -5.02 -2.67
N VAL A 138 -4.63 -4.87 -1.85
CA VAL A 138 -3.85 -5.98 -1.31
C VAL A 138 -4.67 -6.79 -0.31
N PHE A 139 -5.55 -6.15 0.47
CA PHE A 139 -6.38 -6.81 1.48
C PHE A 139 -7.25 -7.93 0.88
N SER A 140 -7.93 -7.63 -0.21
CA SER A 140 -8.81 -8.61 -0.86
C SER A 140 -8.03 -9.80 -1.43
N GLU A 141 -6.87 -9.56 -2.00
CA GLU A 141 -6.02 -10.61 -2.59
C GLU A 141 -5.32 -11.48 -1.52
N PHE A 142 -5.07 -10.94 -0.31
CA PHE A 142 -4.56 -11.70 0.83
C PHE A 142 -5.64 -12.49 1.57
N SER A 143 -6.93 -12.18 1.36
CA SER A 143 -8.03 -12.77 2.12
C SER A 143 -8.06 -14.30 1.98
N GLY A 144 -8.07 -14.99 3.12
CA GLY A 144 -7.97 -16.44 3.21
C GLY A 144 -6.54 -16.99 3.19
N HIS A 145 -5.51 -16.14 2.98
CA HIS A 145 -4.13 -16.55 2.75
C HIS A 145 -3.10 -15.90 3.69
N GLY A 146 -3.52 -15.14 4.70
CA GLY A 146 -2.62 -14.39 5.59
C GLY A 146 -1.49 -15.26 6.13
N LYS A 147 -1.80 -16.43 6.67
CA LYS A 147 -0.80 -17.40 7.16
C LYS A 147 0.16 -17.90 6.07
N GLU A 148 -0.29 -18.04 4.83
CA GLU A 148 0.53 -18.55 3.71
C GLU A 148 1.45 -17.46 3.15
N LEU A 149 1.01 -16.21 3.18
CA LEU A 149 1.64 -15.08 2.52
C LEU A 149 2.52 -14.24 3.46
N THR A 150 2.50 -14.53 4.78
CA THR A 150 3.32 -13.84 5.78
C THR A 150 4.26 -14.82 6.50
N ASN A 151 5.13 -14.28 7.35
CA ASN A 151 6.00 -15.08 8.24
C ASN A 151 5.36 -15.29 9.61
N ILE A 152 4.04 -15.23 9.73
CA ILE A 152 3.32 -15.22 11.02
C ILE A 152 3.57 -16.50 11.85
N ASN A 153 3.93 -17.61 11.22
CA ASN A 153 4.32 -18.83 11.96
C ASN A 153 5.56 -18.64 12.83
N ASP A 154 6.40 -17.65 12.51
CA ASP A 154 7.58 -17.24 13.26
C ASP A 154 7.33 -15.96 14.08
N PHE A 155 6.05 -15.61 14.32
CA PHE A 155 5.60 -14.36 14.96
C PHE A 155 6.07 -13.09 14.22
N ASP A 156 6.33 -13.19 12.94
CA ASP A 156 6.66 -12.08 12.07
C ASP A 156 5.47 -11.79 11.14
N ILE A 157 4.87 -10.62 11.30
CA ILE A 157 3.69 -10.18 10.54
C ILE A 157 4.01 -9.75 9.11
N HIS A 158 5.29 -9.66 8.75
CA HIS A 158 5.69 -9.18 7.43
C HIS A 158 5.44 -10.22 6.34
N PRO A 159 5.19 -9.76 5.10
CA PRO A 159 5.01 -10.65 3.96
C PRO A 159 6.25 -11.50 3.72
N ASN A 160 6.07 -12.76 3.41
CA ASN A 160 7.13 -13.60 2.88
C ASN A 160 7.32 -13.35 1.37
N LYS A 161 8.19 -14.11 0.72
CA LYS A 161 8.48 -13.95 -0.72
C LYS A 161 7.21 -14.01 -1.60
N LYS A 162 6.26 -14.89 -1.27
CA LYS A 162 4.99 -15.00 -2.02
C LYS A 162 4.10 -13.78 -1.77
N GLY A 163 4.02 -13.33 -0.52
CA GLY A 163 3.27 -12.13 -0.14
C GLY A 163 3.80 -10.88 -0.85
N HIS A 164 5.12 -10.68 -0.87
CA HIS A 164 5.73 -9.59 -1.63
C HIS A 164 5.43 -9.65 -3.13
N ALA A 165 5.47 -10.85 -3.73
CA ALA A 165 5.12 -11.01 -5.14
C ALA A 165 3.65 -10.67 -5.42
N LEU A 166 2.74 -11.04 -4.51
CA LEU A 166 1.33 -10.69 -4.63
C LEU A 166 1.09 -9.18 -4.47
N ILE A 167 1.73 -8.53 -3.49
CA ILE A 167 1.67 -7.06 -3.32
C ILE A 167 2.14 -6.36 -4.61
N ALA A 168 3.27 -6.77 -5.17
CA ALA A 168 3.77 -6.21 -6.42
C ALA A 168 2.78 -6.38 -7.58
N SER A 169 2.09 -7.54 -7.66
CA SER A 169 1.05 -7.79 -8.66
C SER A 169 -0.17 -6.87 -8.46
N CYS A 170 -0.59 -6.61 -7.21
CA CYS A 170 -1.68 -5.69 -6.91
C CYS A 170 -1.34 -4.25 -7.35
N ILE A 171 -0.12 -3.81 -7.09
CA ILE A 171 0.37 -2.48 -7.49
C ILE A 171 0.43 -2.37 -9.03
N ASP A 172 0.99 -3.37 -9.72
CA ASP A 172 1.03 -3.40 -11.18
C ASP A 172 -0.38 -3.37 -11.78
N LYS A 173 -1.32 -4.13 -11.22
CA LYS A 173 -2.72 -4.13 -11.64
C LYS A 173 -3.37 -2.75 -11.44
N ALA A 174 -3.12 -2.09 -10.30
CA ALA A 174 -3.62 -0.75 -10.01
C ALA A 174 -3.09 0.28 -11.03
N LEU A 175 -1.79 0.29 -11.30
CA LEU A 175 -1.19 1.16 -12.31
C LEU A 175 -1.78 0.98 -13.72
N ARG A 176 -2.14 -0.25 -14.10
CA ARG A 176 -2.74 -0.55 -15.43
C ARG A 176 -4.19 -0.11 -15.58
N THR A 177 -4.85 0.36 -14.50
CA THR A 177 -6.22 0.91 -14.62
C THR A 177 -6.25 2.27 -15.29
N LYS A 178 -5.12 2.98 -15.33
CA LYS A 178 -5.00 4.29 -15.96
C LYS A 178 -4.75 4.18 -17.45
N THR A 179 -5.45 5.01 -18.20
CA THR A 179 -5.19 5.24 -19.63
C THR A 179 -4.54 6.61 -19.76
N TYR A 180 -3.30 6.64 -20.22
CA TYR A 180 -2.59 7.89 -20.46
C TYR A 180 -2.83 8.36 -21.88
N THR A 181 -3.30 9.61 -22.05
CA THR A 181 -3.34 10.30 -23.33
C THR A 181 -2.12 11.22 -23.40
N TYR A 182 -1.27 10.98 -24.38
CA TYR A 182 -0.16 11.90 -24.66
C TYR A 182 -0.62 12.95 -25.63
N GLU A 183 -0.52 14.22 -25.25
CA GLU A 183 -0.60 15.30 -26.23
C GLU A 183 0.68 15.31 -27.03
N GLU A 184 0.55 15.21 -28.35
CA GLU A 184 1.67 15.37 -29.27
C GLU A 184 2.14 16.82 -29.19
N VAL A 185 3.31 17.07 -28.63
CA VAL A 185 3.98 18.37 -28.72
C VAL A 185 4.47 18.47 -30.17
N VAL A 186 3.66 19.05 -31.04
CA VAL A 186 4.09 19.42 -32.37
C VAL A 186 5.11 20.55 -32.20
N PRO A 187 6.38 20.37 -32.58
CA PRO A 187 7.34 21.45 -32.54
C PRO A 187 6.84 22.63 -33.39
N ASP A 188 6.81 23.82 -32.80
CA ASP A 188 6.45 25.02 -33.55
C ASP A 188 7.35 25.13 -34.77
N SER A 189 6.74 25.01 -35.97
CA SER A 189 7.44 25.05 -37.24
C SER A 189 7.99 26.43 -37.62
N SER A 190 7.94 27.40 -36.67
CA SER A 190 8.41 28.77 -36.89
C SER A 190 9.91 28.98 -36.64
N GLU A 191 10.62 28.02 -36.00
CA GLU A 191 12.08 28.08 -35.90
C GLU A 191 12.74 27.19 -36.95
N ASN A 192 13.27 27.84 -38.00
CA ASN A 192 14.16 27.27 -39.02
C ASN A 192 15.49 26.87 -38.39
N ASP A 193 15.55 25.71 -37.78
CA ASP A 193 16.82 25.13 -37.33
C ASP A 193 17.02 23.76 -38.06
N GLU A 194 17.99 23.72 -38.94
CA GLU A 194 18.33 22.58 -39.83
C GLU A 194 18.80 21.33 -39.07
N LYS A 195 18.69 21.28 -37.73
CA LYS A 195 19.14 20.16 -36.88
C LYS A 195 18.03 19.25 -36.31
N GLY A 196 16.77 19.50 -36.68
CA GLY A 196 15.62 18.82 -36.11
C GLY A 196 15.01 17.66 -36.92
N LYS A 197 15.76 17.03 -37.82
CA LYS A 197 15.19 16.04 -38.77
C LYS A 197 15.05 14.61 -38.24
N ASN A 198 14.71 14.39 -37.00
CA ASN A 198 14.30 13.05 -36.52
C ASN A 198 13.26 13.12 -35.41
N ALA A 199 12.19 13.88 -35.63
CA ALA A 199 10.97 13.66 -34.80
C ALA A 199 10.23 12.46 -35.39
N ILE A 200 10.33 11.31 -34.72
CA ILE A 200 9.51 10.14 -35.06
C ILE A 200 8.13 10.37 -34.44
N LEU A 201 7.16 10.58 -35.30
CA LEU A 201 5.74 10.62 -34.96
C LEU A 201 5.31 9.22 -34.51
N MET A 202 5.05 9.00 -33.27
CA MET A 202 4.40 7.79 -32.78
C MET A 202 3.09 8.15 -32.07
N THR A 203 2.00 7.98 -32.76
CA THR A 203 0.68 7.85 -32.17
C THR A 203 0.56 6.44 -31.61
N ALA A 204 0.65 6.30 -30.31
CA ALA A 204 0.37 5.05 -29.62
C ALA A 204 -0.80 5.25 -28.67
N THR A 205 -1.96 4.75 -29.04
CA THR A 205 -3.01 4.43 -28.11
C THR A 205 -2.60 3.11 -27.43
N ALA A 206 -1.95 3.21 -26.27
CA ALA A 206 -1.53 2.04 -25.52
C ALA A 206 -2.58 1.64 -24.49
N THR A 207 -3.40 0.67 -24.83
CA THR A 207 -4.00 -0.22 -23.85
C THR A 207 -2.89 -1.17 -23.37
N GLY A 208 -2.19 -0.82 -22.26
CA GLY A 208 -1.17 -1.68 -21.66
C GLY A 208 0.19 -1.01 -21.44
N GLY A 209 0.44 -0.64 -20.20
CA GLY A 209 1.52 0.22 -19.70
C GLY A 209 2.99 -0.20 -19.84
N LEU A 210 3.42 -1.01 -20.80
CA LEU A 210 4.83 -1.40 -20.91
C LEU A 210 5.62 -0.74 -22.03
N ILE A 211 4.98 -0.18 -23.05
CA ILE A 211 5.66 0.32 -24.27
C ILE A 211 6.16 1.76 -24.11
N VAL A 212 5.56 2.54 -23.20
CA VAL A 212 5.83 3.98 -23.08
C VAL A 212 7.11 4.31 -22.30
N ILE A 213 7.49 3.48 -21.33
CA ILE A 213 8.69 3.72 -20.50
C ILE A 213 9.99 3.70 -21.35
N ILE A 214 10.03 2.92 -22.42
CA ILE A 214 11.24 2.77 -23.25
C ILE A 214 11.44 4.00 -24.15
N ALA A 215 10.37 4.60 -24.66
CA ALA A 215 10.45 5.77 -25.55
C ALA A 215 10.81 7.06 -24.81
N ALA A 216 10.26 7.30 -23.61
CA ALA A 216 10.55 8.47 -22.78
C ALA A 216 12.00 8.46 -22.26
N THR A 217 12.54 7.28 -21.91
CA THR A 217 13.93 7.15 -21.44
C THR A 217 14.96 7.40 -22.55
N MET A 218 14.65 7.11 -23.80
CA MET A 218 15.54 7.41 -24.94
C MET A 218 15.59 8.90 -25.28
N LEU A 219 14.48 9.62 -25.17
CA LEU A 219 14.43 11.06 -25.42
C LEU A 219 15.20 11.89 -24.35
N ILE A 220 15.10 11.48 -23.07
CA ILE A 220 15.81 12.15 -21.96
C ILE A 220 17.33 11.91 -22.04
N ARG A 221 17.77 10.72 -22.45
CA ARG A 221 19.21 10.45 -22.64
C ARG A 221 19.85 11.20 -23.79
N HIS A 222 19.11 11.55 -24.82
CA HIS A 222 19.65 12.35 -25.93
C HIS A 222 19.79 13.84 -25.57
N LYS A 223 18.96 14.37 -24.66
CA LYS A 223 19.04 15.78 -24.20
C LYS A 223 20.19 16.05 -23.22
N LYS A 224 20.76 15.02 -22.57
CA LYS A 224 21.87 15.17 -21.62
C LYS A 224 23.27 15.01 -22.24
N LYS A 225 23.38 14.82 -23.56
CA LYS A 225 24.67 14.68 -24.26
C LYS A 225 24.96 15.77 -25.29
N GLY A 226 24.19 16.87 -25.28
CA GLY A 226 24.48 18.08 -26.06
C GLY A 226 25.00 19.21 -25.18
#